data_cf842521364ba804fe720fabc6300aa1
#
_entry.id   cf842521364ba804fe720fabc6300aa1
#
_cell.length_a   1.000
_cell.length_b   1.000
_cell.length_c   1.000
_cell.angle_alpha   90.00
_cell.angle_beta   90.00
_cell.angle_gamma   90.00
#
_symmetry.space_group_name_H-M   'P 1'
#
loop_
_entity.id
_entity.type
_entity.pdbx_description
1 polymer ?
#
loop_
_entity_poly.entity_id
_entity_poly.type
_entity_poly.pdbx_seq_one_letter_code
_entity_poly.pdbx_strand_id
1 'polypeptide(L)'
;MYSLILPVYRNEESLPDLLTVLTEMNKKLAGKLEVVIVVDGSPDNSYNILRQRLPDMPFASQLLLHSRNYGSFAAIRAGMQIANGDHFAVMAADLQEPPELALEFFHLLEADEADVVVGTRDARNDPWRSRWSSEIFWWVYRKFIIKDIPAGGVDMF
;
A
#
# COMPACT_ATOMS: atom_id res chain seq x y z
N MET A 1 10.84 -8.03 11.11
CA MET A 1 10.17 -8.53 9.87
C MET A 1 9.28 -7.41 9.35
N TYR A 2 9.13 -7.26 8.03
CA TYR A 2 8.39 -6.17 7.39
C TYR A 2 7.16 -6.72 6.69
N SER A 3 5.97 -6.17 6.95
CA SER A 3 4.73 -6.58 6.28
C SER A 3 4.29 -5.50 5.29
N LEU A 4 4.23 -5.85 4.01
CA LEU A 4 3.70 -5.01 2.95
C LEU A 4 2.26 -5.43 2.63
N ILE A 5 1.31 -4.50 2.82
CA ILE A 5 -0.12 -4.74 2.61
C ILE A 5 -0.51 -4.19 1.23
N LEU A 6 -1.12 -5.02 0.42
CA LEU A 6 -1.49 -4.73 -0.96
C LEU A 6 -3.00 -4.95 -1.15
N PRO A 7 -3.82 -3.89 -1.18
CA PRO A 7 -5.20 -3.99 -1.62
C PRO A 7 -5.24 -4.20 -3.14
N VAL A 8 -6.00 -5.20 -3.61
CA VAL A 8 -6.10 -5.58 -5.02
C VAL A 8 -7.55 -5.52 -5.50
N TYR A 9 -7.82 -4.72 -6.53
CA TYR A 9 -9.11 -4.67 -7.20
C TYR A 9 -8.92 -4.31 -8.68
N ARG A 10 -9.24 -5.24 -9.60
CA ARG A 10 -9.07 -5.12 -11.06
C ARG A 10 -7.61 -4.86 -11.47
N ASN A 11 -6.70 -5.63 -10.90
CA ASN A 11 -5.27 -5.49 -11.12
C ASN A 11 -4.65 -6.68 -11.87
N GLU A 12 -5.44 -7.56 -12.51
CA GLU A 12 -4.92 -8.78 -13.12
C GLU A 12 -3.75 -8.55 -14.09
N GLU A 13 -3.75 -7.43 -14.81
CA GLU A 13 -2.72 -7.09 -15.79
C GLU A 13 -1.40 -6.67 -15.12
N SER A 14 -1.43 -6.02 -13.96
CA SER A 14 -0.22 -5.56 -13.25
C SER A 14 0.40 -6.61 -12.34
N LEU A 15 -0.32 -7.69 -12.01
CA LEU A 15 0.17 -8.69 -11.05
C LEU A 15 1.49 -9.38 -11.43
N PRO A 16 1.78 -9.74 -12.71
CA PRO A 16 3.07 -10.34 -13.05
C PRO A 16 4.26 -9.42 -12.74
N ASP A 17 4.14 -8.15 -13.06
CA ASP A 17 5.16 -7.14 -12.78
C ASP A 17 5.27 -6.87 -11.29
N LEU A 18 4.14 -6.79 -10.59
CA LEU A 18 4.09 -6.64 -9.13
C LEU A 18 4.85 -7.78 -8.43
N LEU A 19 4.63 -9.04 -8.79
CA LEU A 19 5.33 -10.18 -8.18
C LEU A 19 6.84 -10.13 -8.43
N THR A 20 7.26 -9.63 -9.58
CA THR A 20 8.68 -9.41 -9.90
C THR A 20 9.28 -8.33 -8.99
N VAL A 21 8.60 -7.19 -8.86
CA VAL A 21 9.00 -6.09 -7.96
C VAL A 21 9.09 -6.56 -6.51
N LEU A 22 8.10 -7.29 -6.02
CA LEU A 22 8.09 -7.84 -4.65
C LEU A 22 9.26 -8.80 -4.40
N THR A 23 9.64 -9.58 -5.42
CA THR A 23 10.82 -10.45 -5.34
C THR A 23 12.10 -9.66 -5.16
N GLU A 24 12.27 -8.55 -5.88
CA GLU A 24 13.44 -7.67 -5.74
C GLU A 24 13.42 -6.92 -4.38
N MET A 25 12.25 -6.48 -3.93
CA MET A 25 12.10 -5.88 -2.59
C MET A 25 12.51 -6.87 -1.49
N ASN A 26 12.09 -8.13 -1.58
CA ASN A 26 12.47 -9.15 -0.61
C ASN A 26 13.99 -9.37 -0.56
N LYS A 27 14.68 -9.34 -1.70
CA LYS A 27 16.16 -9.40 -1.74
C LYS A 27 16.79 -8.20 -1.03
N LYS A 28 16.30 -6.98 -1.29
CA LYS A 28 16.78 -5.76 -0.63
C LYS A 28 16.55 -5.77 0.88
N LEU A 29 15.49 -6.44 1.34
CA LEU A 29 15.15 -6.63 2.77
C LEU A 29 15.75 -7.92 3.37
N ALA A 30 16.75 -8.51 2.72
CA ALA A 30 17.44 -9.70 3.17
C ALA A 30 16.53 -10.90 3.50
N GLY A 31 15.45 -11.08 2.73
CA GLY A 31 14.48 -12.17 2.90
C GLY A 31 13.50 -11.97 4.05
N LYS A 32 13.40 -10.77 4.63
CA LYS A 32 12.52 -10.48 5.77
C LYS A 32 11.17 -9.86 5.38
N LEU A 33 10.78 -9.91 4.11
CA LEU A 33 9.51 -9.39 3.62
C LEU A 33 8.39 -10.42 3.80
N GLU A 34 7.29 -9.99 4.39
CA GLU A 34 5.98 -10.63 4.31
C GLU A 34 5.08 -9.77 3.39
N VAL A 35 4.37 -10.41 2.49
CA VAL A 35 3.41 -9.74 1.59
C VAL A 35 1.99 -10.19 1.93
N VAL A 36 1.16 -9.26 2.36
CA VAL A 36 -0.25 -9.52 2.67
C VAL A 36 -1.14 -8.92 1.60
N ILE A 37 -1.70 -9.78 0.75
CA ILE A 37 -2.53 -9.36 -0.38
C ILE A 37 -4.00 -9.56 -0.04
N VAL A 38 -4.78 -8.50 -0.19
CA VAL A 38 -6.22 -8.53 0.04
C VAL A 38 -6.95 -8.23 -1.27
N VAL A 39 -7.51 -9.27 -1.89
CA VAL A 39 -8.35 -9.13 -3.08
C VAL A 39 -9.74 -8.68 -2.63
N ASP A 40 -10.09 -7.43 -2.93
CA ASP A 40 -11.31 -6.79 -2.44
C ASP A 40 -12.51 -7.06 -3.36
N GLY A 41 -12.91 -8.35 -3.43
CA GLY A 41 -14.04 -8.77 -4.23
C GLY A 41 -13.88 -8.45 -5.72
N SER A 42 -12.68 -8.56 -6.24
CA SER A 42 -12.37 -8.25 -7.64
C SER A 42 -13.12 -9.18 -8.60
N PRO A 43 -13.77 -8.64 -9.65
CA PRO A 43 -14.51 -9.45 -10.62
C PRO A 43 -13.62 -10.10 -11.68
N ASP A 44 -12.35 -9.69 -11.77
CA ASP A 44 -11.35 -10.21 -12.71
C ASP A 44 -10.65 -11.47 -12.19
N ASN A 45 -9.61 -11.91 -12.87
CA ASN A 45 -8.90 -13.14 -12.51
C ASN A 45 -7.79 -12.92 -11.45
N SER A 46 -7.70 -11.75 -10.82
CA SER A 46 -6.65 -11.40 -9.86
C SER A 46 -6.47 -12.46 -8.76
N TYR A 47 -7.56 -12.92 -8.15
CA TYR A 47 -7.48 -13.91 -7.08
C TYR A 47 -6.87 -15.24 -7.53
N ASN A 48 -7.30 -15.77 -8.69
CA ASN A 48 -6.79 -17.05 -9.18
C ASN A 48 -5.32 -16.96 -9.58
N ILE A 49 -4.90 -15.85 -10.19
CA ILE A 49 -3.50 -15.60 -10.54
C ILE A 49 -2.64 -15.62 -9.27
N LEU A 50 -3.03 -14.87 -8.25
CA LEU A 50 -2.30 -14.80 -6.98
C LEU A 50 -2.27 -16.14 -6.26
N ARG A 51 -3.42 -16.82 -6.17
CA ARG A 51 -3.49 -18.16 -5.55
C ARG A 51 -2.55 -19.18 -6.18
N GLN A 52 -2.36 -19.11 -7.51
CA GLN A 52 -1.48 -20.01 -8.22
C GLN A 52 0.00 -19.62 -8.10
N ARG A 53 0.32 -18.33 -8.08
CA ARG A 53 1.68 -17.83 -8.17
C ARG A 53 2.37 -17.65 -6.82
N LEU A 54 1.64 -17.26 -5.77
CA LEU A 54 2.22 -16.96 -4.45
C LEU A 54 2.97 -18.13 -3.80
N PRO A 55 2.53 -19.41 -3.93
CA PRO A 55 3.28 -20.53 -3.35
C PRO A 55 4.71 -20.68 -3.86
N ASP A 56 4.99 -20.18 -5.08
CA ASP A 56 6.30 -20.28 -5.72
C ASP A 56 7.18 -19.03 -5.48
N MET A 57 6.69 -18.04 -4.73
CA MET A 57 7.43 -16.81 -4.49
C MET A 57 8.44 -16.96 -3.33
N PRO A 58 9.60 -16.25 -3.41
CA PRO A 58 10.67 -16.39 -2.42
C PRO A 58 10.43 -15.57 -1.14
N PHE A 59 9.23 -15.09 -0.90
CA PHE A 59 8.84 -14.32 0.28
C PHE A 59 7.62 -14.94 0.98
N ALA A 60 7.47 -14.67 2.28
CA ALA A 60 6.28 -15.07 3.01
C ALA A 60 5.06 -14.31 2.47
N SER A 61 3.94 -15.01 2.29
CA SER A 61 2.74 -14.37 1.76
C SER A 61 1.47 -14.86 2.42
N GLN A 62 0.50 -13.94 2.53
CA GLN A 62 -0.88 -14.23 2.92
C GLN A 62 -1.82 -13.67 1.85
N LEU A 63 -2.85 -14.44 1.48
CA LEU A 63 -3.84 -14.05 0.49
C LEU A 63 -5.23 -14.08 1.11
N LEU A 64 -5.89 -12.93 1.20
CA LEU A 64 -7.28 -12.79 1.60
C LEU A 64 -8.16 -12.50 0.39
N LEU A 65 -9.40 -13.00 0.45
CA LEU A 65 -10.45 -12.68 -0.50
C LEU A 65 -11.66 -12.12 0.24
N HIS A 66 -12.04 -10.90 -0.04
CA HIS A 66 -13.31 -10.33 0.40
C HIS A 66 -14.46 -10.87 -0.46
N SER A 67 -15.60 -11.11 0.15
CA SER A 67 -16.81 -11.60 -0.53
C SER A 67 -17.38 -10.62 -1.56
N ARG A 68 -17.07 -9.34 -1.44
CA ARG A 68 -17.41 -8.26 -2.37
C ARG A 68 -16.42 -7.09 -2.19
N ASN A 69 -16.51 -6.08 -3.04
CA ASN A 69 -15.76 -4.84 -2.86
C ASN A 69 -16.31 -4.06 -1.64
N TYR A 70 -15.42 -3.81 -0.67
CA TYR A 70 -15.64 -2.99 0.53
C TYR A 70 -14.82 -1.70 0.52
N GLY A 71 -13.96 -1.51 -0.48
CA GLY A 71 -13.06 -0.38 -0.64
C GLY A 71 -11.66 -0.61 -0.05
N SER A 72 -10.68 0.15 -0.57
CA SER A 72 -9.27 -0.02 -0.24
C SER A 72 -8.97 0.06 1.26
N PHE A 73 -9.58 0.98 1.99
CA PHE A 73 -9.39 1.08 3.45
C PHE A 73 -9.85 -0.15 4.23
N ALA A 74 -10.94 -0.79 3.80
CA ALA A 74 -11.39 -2.04 4.42
C ALA A 74 -10.40 -3.18 4.14
N ALA A 75 -9.88 -3.25 2.90
CA ALA A 75 -8.88 -4.23 2.51
C ALA A 75 -7.57 -4.02 3.28
N ILE A 76 -7.07 -2.79 3.37
CA ILE A 76 -5.87 -2.44 4.15
C ILE A 76 -6.05 -2.86 5.61
N ARG A 77 -7.17 -2.48 6.24
CA ARG A 77 -7.45 -2.85 7.63
C ARG A 77 -7.48 -4.36 7.83
N ALA A 78 -8.09 -5.12 6.93
CA ALA A 78 -8.11 -6.58 6.99
C ALA A 78 -6.70 -7.17 6.87
N GLY A 79 -5.88 -6.64 5.96
CA GLY A 79 -4.48 -7.02 5.81
C GLY A 79 -3.65 -6.74 7.06
N MET A 80 -3.79 -5.56 7.65
CA MET A 80 -3.08 -5.19 8.88
C MET A 80 -3.44 -6.10 10.07
N GLN A 81 -4.68 -6.61 10.13
CA GLN A 81 -5.10 -7.49 11.23
C GLN A 81 -4.43 -8.87 11.25
N ILE A 82 -3.92 -9.33 10.11
CA ILE A 82 -3.32 -10.65 9.97
C ILE A 82 -1.82 -10.61 9.69
N ALA A 83 -1.28 -9.44 9.40
CA ALA A 83 0.14 -9.24 9.17
C ALA A 83 0.96 -9.53 10.44
N ASN A 84 2.14 -10.15 10.27
CA ASN A 84 2.98 -10.64 11.37
C ASN A 84 4.26 -9.81 11.56
N GLY A 85 4.51 -8.82 10.72
CA GLY A 85 5.71 -7.98 10.81
C GLY A 85 5.69 -7.02 11.98
N ASP A 86 6.87 -6.49 12.29
CA ASP A 86 7.05 -5.47 13.32
C ASP A 86 6.78 -4.07 12.75
N HIS A 87 7.00 -3.91 11.45
CA HIS A 87 6.75 -2.68 10.69
C HIS A 87 5.83 -2.98 9.51
N PHE A 88 4.93 -2.04 9.22
CA PHE A 88 3.89 -2.18 8.20
C PHE A 88 4.03 -1.07 7.17
N ALA A 89 3.84 -1.41 5.89
CA ALA A 89 3.66 -0.43 4.84
C ALA A 89 2.48 -0.84 3.94
N VAL A 90 1.87 0.14 3.30
CA VAL A 90 0.80 -0.06 2.33
C VAL A 90 1.27 0.43 0.97
N MET A 91 1.06 -0.34 -0.08
CA MET A 91 1.40 0.03 -1.46
C MET A 91 0.25 -0.36 -2.39
N ALA A 92 0.00 0.44 -3.41
CA ALA A 92 -0.96 0.11 -4.45
C ALA A 92 -0.45 -1.02 -5.36
N ALA A 93 -1.36 -1.91 -5.80
CA ALA A 93 -0.98 -3.06 -6.64
C ALA A 93 -0.76 -2.70 -8.12
N ASP A 94 -1.01 -1.46 -8.52
CA ASP A 94 -0.87 -0.97 -9.89
C ASP A 94 0.51 -0.38 -10.23
N LEU A 95 1.42 -0.38 -9.24
CA LEU A 95 2.79 0.13 -9.36
C LEU A 95 2.88 1.62 -9.79
N GLN A 96 1.85 2.42 -9.52
CA GLN A 96 1.91 3.87 -9.78
C GLN A 96 2.85 4.60 -8.81
N GLU A 97 3.10 4.01 -7.66
CA GLU A 97 4.02 4.53 -6.65
C GLU A 97 5.36 3.78 -6.75
N PRO A 98 6.50 4.48 -6.61
CA PRO A 98 7.79 3.84 -6.62
C PRO A 98 7.95 2.85 -5.45
N PRO A 99 8.27 1.56 -5.70
CA PRO A 99 8.46 0.57 -4.63
C PRO A 99 9.57 0.94 -3.65
N GLU A 100 10.50 1.80 -4.08
CA GLU A 100 11.60 2.33 -3.27
C GLU A 100 11.09 3.13 -2.07
N LEU A 101 9.94 3.79 -2.17
CA LEU A 101 9.32 4.51 -1.05
C LEU A 101 8.98 3.58 0.10
N ALA A 102 8.40 2.40 -0.17
CA ALA A 102 8.11 1.42 0.87
C ALA A 102 9.39 0.94 1.58
N LEU A 103 10.48 0.77 0.84
CA LEU A 103 11.79 0.41 1.42
C LEU A 103 12.34 1.52 2.32
N GLU A 104 12.22 2.78 1.88
CA GLU A 104 12.62 3.94 2.66
C GLU A 104 11.80 4.06 3.95
N PHE A 105 10.47 3.85 3.87
CA PHE A 105 9.59 3.84 5.05
C PHE A 105 10.02 2.78 6.06
N PHE A 106 10.31 1.56 5.62
CA PHE A 106 10.82 0.51 6.50
C PHE A 106 12.15 0.88 7.16
N HIS A 107 13.04 1.53 6.45
CA HIS A 107 14.33 1.99 7.02
C HIS A 107 14.12 3.07 8.09
N LEU A 108 13.24 4.03 7.87
CA LEU A 108 12.95 5.08 8.84
C LEU A 108 12.28 4.51 10.11
N LEU A 109 11.35 3.56 9.94
CA LEU A 109 10.70 2.88 11.06
C LEU A 109 11.68 1.99 11.84
N GLU A 110 12.58 1.27 11.15
CA GLU A 110 13.59 0.43 11.80
C GLU A 110 14.63 1.26 12.57
N ALA A 111 14.93 2.47 12.08
CA ALA A 111 15.82 3.41 12.76
C ALA A 111 15.18 4.11 13.96
N ASP A 112 13.91 3.83 14.27
CA ASP A 112 13.13 4.46 15.35
C ASP A 112 13.05 6.00 15.22
N GLU A 113 13.11 6.49 13.97
CA GLU A 113 13.02 7.94 13.68
C GLU A 113 11.59 8.44 13.71
N ALA A 114 10.60 7.57 13.51
CA ALA A 114 9.17 7.90 13.53
C ALA A 114 8.31 6.67 13.83
N ASP A 115 7.16 6.85 14.47
CA ASP A 115 6.13 5.82 14.65
C ASP A 115 5.28 5.63 13.37
N VAL A 116 5.15 6.68 12.56
CA VAL A 116 4.39 6.68 11.30
C VAL A 116 5.12 7.51 10.26
N VAL A 117 5.31 6.93 9.08
CA VAL A 117 5.89 7.60 7.91
C VAL A 117 4.84 7.71 6.82
N VAL A 118 4.72 8.88 6.21
CA VAL A 118 3.73 9.15 5.16
C VAL A 118 4.40 9.76 3.92
N GLY A 119 4.06 9.25 2.75
CA GLY A 119 4.47 9.82 1.47
C GLY A 119 3.54 10.94 1.04
N THR A 120 4.13 12.06 0.62
CA THR A 120 3.40 13.20 0.05
C THR A 120 3.88 13.49 -1.35
N ARG A 121 2.99 13.88 -2.25
CA ARG A 121 3.38 14.33 -3.59
C ARG A 121 3.82 15.78 -3.57
N ASP A 122 5.01 16.05 -4.07
CA ASP A 122 5.55 17.43 -4.15
C ASP A 122 4.82 18.31 -5.19
N ALA A 123 4.20 17.73 -6.21
CA ALA A 123 3.45 18.46 -7.22
C ALA A 123 2.25 17.67 -7.78
N ARG A 124 1.06 18.24 -7.70
CA ARG A 124 -0.11 17.80 -8.47
C ARG A 124 -0.22 18.66 -9.73
N ASN A 125 -0.11 18.04 -10.90
CA ASN A 125 -0.52 18.64 -12.19
C ASN A 125 -2.05 18.61 -12.37
N ASP A 126 -2.80 18.83 -11.29
CA ASP A 126 -4.26 18.83 -11.35
C ASP A 126 -4.80 20.13 -11.95
N PRO A 127 -5.93 20.08 -12.71
CA PRO A 127 -6.62 21.26 -13.18
C PRO A 127 -6.94 22.20 -11.99
N TRP A 128 -6.73 23.50 -12.19
CA TRP A 128 -6.85 24.53 -11.14
C TRP A 128 -8.15 24.48 -10.32
N ARG A 129 -9.26 24.00 -10.90
CA ARG A 129 -10.56 23.85 -10.23
C ARG A 129 -10.56 22.73 -9.16
N SER A 130 -9.89 21.61 -9.43
CA SER A 130 -9.72 20.49 -8.50
C SER A 130 -8.82 20.88 -7.32
N ARG A 131 -7.83 21.71 -7.57
CA ARG A 131 -6.87 22.20 -6.58
C ARG A 131 -7.54 23.03 -5.49
N TRP A 132 -8.43 23.96 -5.84
CA TRP A 132 -9.14 24.82 -4.89
C TRP A 132 -10.07 24.05 -3.94
N SER A 133 -10.81 23.07 -4.48
CA SER A 133 -11.70 22.24 -3.64
C SER A 133 -10.91 21.34 -2.68
N SER A 134 -9.79 20.80 -3.13
CA SER A 134 -8.89 20.01 -2.30
C SER A 134 -8.24 20.86 -1.19
N GLU A 135 -7.77 22.08 -1.51
CA GLU A 135 -7.16 22.98 -0.53
C GLU A 135 -8.15 23.39 0.57
N ILE A 136 -9.41 23.72 0.20
CA ILE A 136 -10.46 24.04 1.16
C ILE A 136 -10.80 22.84 2.04
N PHE A 137 -10.95 21.64 1.44
CA PHE A 137 -11.21 20.40 2.18
C PHE A 137 -10.11 20.15 3.22
N TRP A 138 -8.84 20.15 2.80
CA TRP A 138 -7.71 19.89 3.68
C TRP A 138 -7.52 20.99 4.73
N TRP A 139 -7.86 22.25 4.42
CA TRP A 139 -7.86 23.34 5.40
C TRP A 139 -8.91 23.11 6.50
N VAL A 140 -10.15 22.76 6.12
CA VAL A 140 -11.24 22.44 7.07
C VAL A 140 -10.86 21.22 7.90
N TYR A 141 -10.36 20.17 7.25
CA TYR A 141 -10.00 18.92 7.91
C TYR A 141 -8.90 19.12 8.97
N ARG A 142 -7.83 19.85 8.65
CA ARG A 142 -6.77 20.20 9.60
C ARG A 142 -7.26 21.07 10.75
N LYS A 143 -8.19 21.98 10.48
CA LYS A 143 -8.70 22.90 11.50
C LYS A 143 -9.58 22.20 12.53
N PHE A 144 -10.36 21.19 12.12
CA PHE A 144 -11.43 20.62 12.94
C PHE A 144 -11.20 19.14 13.32
N ILE A 145 -10.32 18.41 12.64
CA ILE A 145 -10.19 16.96 12.83
C ILE A 145 -8.77 16.57 13.25
N ILE A 146 -7.76 16.76 12.40
CA ILE A 146 -6.36 16.41 12.71
C ILE A 146 -5.43 17.53 12.24
N LYS A 147 -4.67 18.12 13.15
CA LYS A 147 -3.83 19.30 12.87
C LYS A 147 -2.54 18.97 12.08
N ASP A 148 -2.02 17.75 12.21
CA ASP A 148 -0.68 17.39 11.76
C ASP A 148 -0.65 16.66 10.39
N ILE A 149 -1.78 16.62 9.66
CA ILE A 149 -1.82 16.08 8.31
C ILE A 149 -1.17 17.04 7.30
N PRO A 150 -0.30 16.55 6.40
CA PRO A 150 0.31 17.35 5.33
C PRO A 150 -0.70 18.06 4.44
N ALA A 151 -0.32 19.21 3.87
CA ALA A 151 -1.20 20.08 3.07
C ALA A 151 -1.75 19.40 1.79
N GLY A 152 -1.02 18.43 1.24
CA GLY A 152 -1.39 17.68 0.03
C GLY A 152 -2.20 16.40 0.26
N GLY A 153 -2.47 16.04 1.53
CA GLY A 153 -3.01 14.73 1.89
C GLY A 153 -1.91 13.65 1.99
N VAL A 154 -2.33 12.41 2.21
CA VAL A 154 -1.45 11.24 2.33
C VAL A 154 -1.76 10.29 1.18
N ASP A 155 -0.76 9.91 0.39
CA ASP A 155 -0.92 8.99 -0.73
C ASP A 155 -0.42 7.58 -0.38
N MET A 156 0.62 7.45 0.48
CA MET A 156 1.21 6.18 0.91
C MET A 156 1.58 6.22 2.40
N PHE A 157 1.47 5.11 3.09
CA PHE A 157 1.87 4.95 4.49
C PHE A 157 2.23 3.49 4.82
#